data_0d4853b767b81e4c9a1bb56c12bdb3fc
#
_entry.id   0d4853b767b81e4c9a1bb56c12bdb3fc
#
_cell.length_a   1.000
_cell.length_b   1.000
_cell.length_c   1.000
_cell.angle_alpha   90.00
_cell.angle_beta   90.00
_cell.angle_gamma   90.00
#
_symmetry.space_group_name_H-M   'P 1'
#
loop_
_entity.id
_entity.type
_entity.pdbx_description
1 polymer ?
#
loop_
_entity_poly.entity_id
_entity_poly.type
_entity_poly.pdbx_seq_one_letter_code
_entity_poly.pdbx_strand_id
1 'polypeptide(L)'
;VCESPDSESIQCALDFENTMNNLETQLYYRHLPPKEVALRVMEAACKFYDADWCGLIQVDLDLGLWKPLWWHNECQEDKTTILTNEFESSEFLDRWVKAVRRGTPMVVPDAEEVKDLYPDEYQLYERLGIKSVLAIPLEPRQIALIAVRNPQRYIHQTSMLKLLAYVLLAAYNDKRMADSLSMAISPENIKSSHDVFISLFGELKIHTSHGVLPESDLKSPKISRLLTFMLLSNKKALSSLEIVQEIWPEELEDKDEPGKKVKQLVYRL
;
A
#
# COMPACT_ATOMS: atom_id res chain seq x y z
N VAL A 1 43.65 -4.87 12.18
CA VAL A 1 44.02 -4.57 10.79
C VAL A 1 42.70 -4.21 10.10
N CYS A 2 42.44 -2.91 9.85
CA CYS A 2 41.33 -2.49 8.99
C CYS A 2 41.76 -2.82 7.56
N GLU A 3 41.12 -3.79 6.96
CA GLU A 3 41.22 -3.98 5.52
C GLU A 3 40.64 -2.73 4.84
N SER A 4 41.40 -2.19 3.88
CA SER A 4 40.93 -1.08 3.06
C SER A 4 39.68 -1.58 2.31
N PRO A 5 38.56 -0.81 2.29
CA PRO A 5 37.37 -1.21 1.56
C PRO A 5 37.75 -1.48 0.10
N ASP A 6 37.24 -2.57 -0.43
CA ASP A 6 37.41 -2.96 -1.82
C ASP A 6 36.86 -1.83 -2.74
N SER A 7 37.54 -1.61 -3.87
CA SER A 7 37.18 -0.55 -4.82
C SER A 7 35.70 -0.64 -5.24
N GLU A 8 35.16 -1.85 -5.35
CA GLU A 8 33.77 -2.08 -5.68
C GLU A 8 32.83 -1.61 -4.56
N SER A 9 33.18 -1.83 -3.31
CA SER A 9 32.40 -1.35 -2.15
C SER A 9 32.35 0.18 -2.07
N ILE A 10 33.44 0.85 -2.41
CA ILE A 10 33.49 2.31 -2.45
C ILE A 10 32.63 2.84 -3.60
N GLN A 11 32.73 2.23 -4.77
CA GLN A 11 31.93 2.62 -5.93
C GLN A 11 30.43 2.42 -5.66
N CYS A 12 30.06 1.30 -5.07
CA CYS A 12 28.67 1.03 -4.67
C CYS A 12 28.14 2.09 -3.69
N ALA A 13 28.96 2.51 -2.71
CA ALA A 13 28.56 3.55 -1.75
C ALA A 13 28.37 4.91 -2.43
N LEU A 14 29.22 5.28 -3.37
CA LEU A 14 29.10 6.51 -4.15
C LEU A 14 27.89 6.49 -5.06
N ASP A 15 27.64 5.37 -5.75
CA ASP A 15 26.47 5.20 -6.61
C ASP A 15 25.18 5.24 -5.79
N PHE A 16 25.19 4.68 -4.58
CA PHE A 16 24.08 4.75 -3.64
C PHE A 16 23.78 6.20 -3.25
N GLU A 17 24.79 6.95 -2.81
CA GLU A 17 24.64 8.34 -2.40
C GLU A 17 24.13 9.21 -3.56
N ASN A 18 24.75 9.06 -4.74
CA ASN A 18 24.33 9.79 -5.94
C ASN A 18 22.89 9.49 -6.33
N THR A 19 22.48 8.23 -6.26
CA THR A 19 21.10 7.82 -6.59
C THR A 19 20.11 8.43 -5.62
N MET A 20 20.41 8.41 -4.33
CA MET A 20 19.54 8.99 -3.31
C MET A 20 19.42 10.51 -3.43
N ASN A 21 20.53 11.22 -3.63
CA ASN A 21 20.53 12.68 -3.82
C ASN A 21 19.73 13.09 -5.05
N ASN A 22 19.88 12.36 -6.16
CA ASN A 22 19.11 12.60 -7.39
C ASN A 22 17.61 12.35 -7.14
N LEU A 23 17.25 11.28 -6.48
CA LEU A 23 15.86 10.96 -6.18
C LEU A 23 15.24 11.99 -5.23
N GLU A 24 15.95 12.39 -4.18
CA GLU A 24 15.52 13.44 -3.26
C GLU A 24 15.22 14.72 -4.02
N THR A 25 16.14 15.18 -4.89
CA THR A 25 15.95 16.38 -5.71
C THR A 25 14.72 16.27 -6.61
N GLN A 26 14.46 15.09 -7.18
CA GLN A 26 13.30 14.87 -8.07
C GLN A 26 11.98 14.86 -7.32
N LEU A 27 11.95 14.37 -6.08
CA LEU A 27 10.72 14.20 -5.31
C LEU A 27 10.39 15.45 -4.47
N TYR A 28 11.41 16.14 -3.94
CA TYR A 28 11.21 17.25 -2.99
C TYR A 28 10.52 18.48 -3.60
N TYR A 29 10.87 18.84 -4.83
CA TYR A 29 10.40 20.08 -5.46
C TYR A 29 9.10 19.95 -6.26
N ARG A 30 8.48 18.79 -6.28
CA ARG A 30 7.27 18.54 -7.08
C ARG A 30 6.25 17.76 -6.25
N HIS A 31 5.04 18.29 -6.16
CA HIS A 31 3.88 17.50 -5.73
C HIS A 31 3.50 16.52 -6.85
N LEU A 32 4.25 15.44 -6.95
CA LEU A 32 4.04 14.42 -7.98
C LEU A 32 2.89 13.51 -7.59
N PRO A 33 2.05 13.09 -8.54
CA PRO A 33 1.07 12.04 -8.30
C PRO A 33 1.77 10.74 -7.89
N PRO A 34 1.12 9.89 -7.05
CA PRO A 34 1.73 8.66 -6.53
C PRO A 34 2.33 7.74 -7.61
N LYS A 35 1.68 7.64 -8.76
CA LYS A 35 2.17 6.85 -9.90
C LYS A 35 3.49 7.39 -10.43
N GLU A 36 3.64 8.71 -10.52
CA GLU A 36 4.86 9.32 -11.04
C GLU A 36 6.02 9.17 -10.05
N VAL A 37 5.75 9.32 -8.75
CA VAL A 37 6.73 8.98 -7.69
C VAL A 37 7.21 7.54 -7.85
N ALA A 38 6.29 6.60 -8.01
CA ALA A 38 6.63 5.19 -8.19
C ALA A 38 7.51 4.95 -9.42
N LEU A 39 7.18 5.56 -10.55
CA LEU A 39 7.99 5.42 -11.78
C LEU A 39 9.40 5.98 -11.61
N ARG A 40 9.58 7.14 -10.94
CA ARG A 40 10.91 7.71 -10.65
C ARG A 40 11.75 6.80 -9.76
N VAL A 41 11.11 6.23 -8.74
CA VAL A 41 11.78 5.28 -7.84
C VAL A 41 12.23 4.02 -8.59
N MET A 42 11.40 3.48 -9.48
CA MET A 42 11.73 2.29 -10.27
C MET A 42 12.80 2.57 -11.31
N GLU A 43 12.77 3.73 -11.95
CA GLU A 43 13.84 4.21 -12.85
C GLU A 43 15.18 4.33 -12.10
N ALA A 44 15.16 4.90 -10.89
CA ALA A 44 16.35 4.98 -10.04
C ALA A 44 16.88 3.60 -9.66
N ALA A 45 16.00 2.64 -9.36
CA ALA A 45 16.39 1.25 -9.11
C ALA A 45 17.03 0.60 -10.35
N CYS A 46 16.42 0.71 -11.52
CA CYS A 46 17.00 0.19 -12.77
C CYS A 46 18.40 0.76 -13.02
N LYS A 47 18.59 2.07 -12.88
CA LYS A 47 19.88 2.73 -13.06
C LYS A 47 20.95 2.27 -12.04
N PHE A 48 20.56 2.13 -10.76
CA PHE A 48 21.49 1.69 -9.72
C PHE A 48 21.96 0.26 -9.95
N TYR A 49 21.04 -0.65 -10.25
CA TYR A 49 21.33 -2.07 -10.45
C TYR A 49 21.77 -2.40 -11.88
N ASP A 50 21.72 -1.46 -12.80
CA ASP A 50 21.88 -1.68 -14.24
C ASP A 50 20.96 -2.81 -14.72
N ALA A 51 19.68 -2.67 -14.38
CA ALA A 51 18.63 -3.68 -14.58
C ALA A 51 17.69 -3.27 -15.69
N ASP A 52 17.15 -4.23 -16.42
CA ASP A 52 16.26 -3.97 -17.55
C ASP A 52 14.81 -3.68 -17.15
N TRP A 53 14.41 -4.06 -15.92
CA TRP A 53 13.07 -3.89 -15.41
C TRP A 53 13.05 -3.76 -13.89
N CYS A 54 12.17 -2.90 -13.39
CA CYS A 54 11.82 -2.81 -11.97
C CYS A 54 10.30 -2.67 -11.82
N GLY A 55 9.71 -3.36 -10.85
CA GLY A 55 8.28 -3.29 -10.63
C GLY A 55 7.83 -3.54 -9.21
N LEU A 56 6.68 -2.96 -8.89
CA LEU A 56 5.91 -3.22 -7.68
C LEU A 56 4.84 -4.26 -8.02
N ILE A 57 4.91 -5.40 -7.36
CA ILE A 57 4.02 -6.54 -7.57
C ILE A 57 3.16 -6.73 -6.34
N GLN A 58 1.85 -6.68 -6.49
CA GLN A 58 0.90 -7.06 -5.46
C GLN A 58 0.76 -8.58 -5.45
N VAL A 59 0.72 -9.15 -4.24
CA VAL A 59 0.60 -10.60 -4.03
C VAL A 59 -0.63 -10.86 -3.16
N ASP A 60 -1.53 -11.69 -3.63
CA ASP A 60 -2.61 -12.26 -2.82
C ASP A 60 -2.24 -13.69 -2.48
N LEU A 61 -1.83 -13.90 -1.23
CA LEU A 61 -1.34 -15.21 -0.77
C LEU A 61 -2.46 -16.23 -0.55
N ASP A 62 -3.70 -15.77 -0.40
CA ASP A 62 -4.86 -16.64 -0.19
C ASP A 62 -5.42 -17.14 -1.53
N LEU A 63 -5.41 -16.28 -2.53
CA LEU A 63 -5.83 -16.60 -3.90
C LEU A 63 -4.66 -17.09 -4.79
N GLY A 64 -3.41 -16.95 -4.33
CA GLY A 64 -2.23 -17.26 -5.13
C GLY A 64 -2.03 -16.34 -6.34
N LEU A 65 -2.60 -15.13 -6.30
CA LEU A 65 -2.57 -14.19 -7.41
C LEU A 65 -1.43 -13.18 -7.24
N TRP A 66 -0.73 -12.92 -8.33
CA TRP A 66 0.35 -11.95 -8.42
C TRP A 66 0.01 -10.94 -9.50
N LYS A 67 0.00 -9.64 -9.15
CA LYS A 67 -0.39 -8.59 -10.09
C LYS A 67 0.61 -7.44 -10.05
N PRO A 68 1.27 -7.09 -11.18
CA PRO A 68 2.06 -5.87 -11.25
C PRO A 68 1.14 -4.64 -11.10
N LEU A 69 1.52 -3.75 -10.16
CA LEU A 69 0.80 -2.49 -9.93
C LEU A 69 1.41 -1.36 -10.75
N TRP A 70 2.73 -1.22 -10.64
CA TRP A 70 3.53 -0.25 -11.38
C TRP A 70 4.84 -0.90 -11.79
N TRP A 71 5.38 -0.50 -12.92
CA TRP A 71 6.67 -0.97 -13.42
C TRP A 71 7.35 0.06 -14.31
N HIS A 72 8.67 -0.04 -14.38
CA HIS A 72 9.52 0.65 -15.33
C HIS A 72 10.30 -0.37 -16.15
N ASN A 73 10.43 -0.15 -17.45
CA ASN A 73 11.16 -1.02 -18.38
C ASN A 73 12.03 -0.12 -19.26
N GLU A 74 13.34 -0.32 -19.25
CA GLU A 74 14.26 0.44 -20.11
C GLU A 74 14.13 0.05 -21.57
N CYS A 75 13.81 -1.21 -21.85
CA CYS A 75 13.52 -1.67 -23.21
C CYS A 75 12.04 -1.48 -23.51
N GLN A 76 11.70 -0.48 -24.32
CA GLN A 76 10.32 -0.10 -24.68
C GLN A 76 9.53 -1.14 -25.49
N GLU A 77 10.04 -2.34 -25.70
CA GLU A 77 9.27 -3.41 -26.32
C GLU A 77 8.28 -4.02 -25.32
N ASP A 78 7.01 -4.01 -25.72
CA ASP A 78 5.79 -4.41 -24.96
C ASP A 78 5.77 -5.87 -24.44
N LYS A 79 6.82 -6.32 -23.79
CA LYS A 79 6.79 -7.60 -23.05
C LYS A 79 5.98 -7.56 -21.74
N THR A 80 5.50 -6.38 -21.35
CA THR A 80 4.73 -6.15 -20.13
C THR A 80 3.35 -6.80 -20.14
N THR A 81 2.79 -7.07 -21.31
CA THR A 81 1.50 -7.78 -21.45
C THR A 81 1.57 -9.22 -20.94
N ILE A 82 2.76 -9.81 -20.93
CA ILE A 82 2.98 -11.20 -20.50
C ILE A 82 2.86 -11.31 -18.96
N LEU A 83 3.33 -10.28 -18.21
CA LEU A 83 3.26 -10.27 -16.75
C LEU A 83 1.83 -10.10 -16.19
N THR A 84 0.91 -9.58 -16.98
CA THR A 84 -0.45 -9.28 -16.51
C THR A 84 -1.42 -10.44 -16.58
N ASN A 85 -1.18 -11.46 -17.40
CA ASN A 85 -2.15 -12.50 -17.70
C ASN A 85 -1.77 -13.92 -17.26
N GLU A 86 -0.56 -14.16 -16.73
CA GLU A 86 -0.07 -15.53 -16.56
C GLU A 86 0.36 -15.92 -15.14
N PHE A 87 0.13 -15.07 -14.13
CA PHE A 87 0.40 -15.42 -12.73
C PHE A 87 -0.80 -16.13 -12.07
N GLU A 88 -1.29 -17.21 -12.67
CA GLU A 88 -2.48 -17.91 -12.15
C GLU A 88 -2.20 -19.16 -11.32
N SER A 89 -0.94 -19.52 -11.05
CA SER A 89 -0.65 -20.76 -10.31
C SER A 89 0.31 -20.51 -9.16
N SER A 90 -0.18 -20.72 -7.93
CA SER A 90 0.61 -20.61 -6.70
C SER A 90 1.69 -21.67 -6.53
N GLU A 91 1.62 -22.79 -7.27
CA GLU A 91 2.55 -23.92 -7.14
C GLU A 91 3.97 -23.56 -7.58
N PHE A 92 4.11 -22.68 -8.59
CA PHE A 92 5.42 -22.27 -9.12
C PHE A 92 6.22 -21.37 -8.18
N LEU A 93 5.59 -20.82 -7.16
CA LEU A 93 6.13 -19.70 -6.39
C LEU A 93 6.26 -20.01 -4.91
N ASP A 94 6.24 -21.27 -4.50
CA ASP A 94 6.33 -21.66 -3.09
C ASP A 94 7.51 -21.02 -2.35
N ARG A 95 8.66 -20.88 -3.02
CA ARG A 95 9.84 -20.23 -2.47
C ARG A 95 9.61 -18.73 -2.30
N TRP A 96 8.96 -18.09 -3.27
CA TRP A 96 8.60 -16.68 -3.25
C TRP A 96 7.54 -16.38 -2.19
N VAL A 97 6.51 -17.23 -2.11
CA VAL A 97 5.48 -17.15 -1.07
C VAL A 97 6.11 -17.24 0.33
N LYS A 98 7.05 -18.16 0.53
CA LYS A 98 7.78 -18.28 1.80
C LYS A 98 8.61 -17.04 2.11
N ALA A 99 9.29 -16.47 1.11
CA ALA A 99 10.07 -15.24 1.27
C ALA A 99 9.17 -14.04 1.62
N VAL A 100 8.05 -13.86 0.93
CA VAL A 100 7.06 -12.81 1.22
C VAL A 100 6.50 -12.95 2.64
N ARG A 101 6.08 -14.16 3.03
CA ARG A 101 5.55 -14.41 4.38
C ARG A 101 6.56 -14.13 5.49
N ARG A 102 7.85 -14.37 5.24
CA ARG A 102 8.94 -14.14 6.19
C ARG A 102 9.49 -12.71 6.16
N GLY A 103 9.10 -11.93 5.17
CA GLY A 103 9.69 -10.60 4.95
C GLY A 103 11.18 -10.64 4.56
N THR A 104 11.64 -11.77 3.97
CA THR A 104 13.05 -11.96 3.61
C THR A 104 13.28 -11.61 2.14
N PRO A 105 14.40 -10.93 1.81
CA PRO A 105 14.77 -10.71 0.43
C PRO A 105 14.93 -12.03 -0.34
N MET A 106 14.55 -12.00 -1.61
CA MET A 106 14.79 -13.07 -2.57
C MET A 106 15.87 -12.62 -3.54
N VAL A 107 16.99 -13.35 -3.57
CA VAL A 107 18.12 -13.10 -4.46
C VAL A 107 18.37 -14.35 -5.27
N VAL A 108 18.29 -14.24 -6.58
CA VAL A 108 18.61 -15.27 -7.54
C VAL A 108 19.67 -14.71 -8.49
N PRO A 109 20.96 -14.96 -8.22
CA PRO A 109 22.04 -14.40 -9.03
C PRO A 109 22.09 -15.00 -10.44
N ASP A 110 21.73 -16.27 -10.56
CA ASP A 110 21.66 -17.00 -11.82
C ASP A 110 20.43 -17.93 -11.81
N ALA A 111 19.54 -17.72 -12.79
CA ALA A 111 18.35 -18.56 -12.94
C ALA A 111 18.69 -20.00 -13.29
N GLU A 112 19.81 -20.28 -13.96
CA GLU A 112 20.23 -21.64 -14.29
C GLU A 112 20.49 -22.50 -13.04
N GLU A 113 20.96 -21.90 -11.94
CA GLU A 113 21.17 -22.61 -10.66
C GLU A 113 19.88 -23.12 -10.04
N VAL A 114 18.73 -22.56 -10.44
CA VAL A 114 17.41 -22.90 -9.90
C VAL A 114 16.80 -24.10 -10.63
N LYS A 115 17.25 -24.38 -11.84
CA LYS A 115 16.68 -25.34 -12.78
C LYS A 115 16.49 -26.76 -12.22
N ASP A 116 17.49 -27.28 -11.54
CA ASP A 116 17.45 -28.65 -11.01
C ASP A 116 16.63 -28.77 -9.73
N LEU A 117 16.58 -27.70 -8.93
CA LEU A 117 15.91 -27.70 -7.64
C LEU A 117 14.44 -27.26 -7.74
N TYR A 118 14.13 -26.36 -8.67
CA TYR A 118 12.81 -25.76 -8.87
C TYR A 118 12.50 -25.61 -10.35
N PRO A 119 12.29 -26.70 -11.09
CA PRO A 119 12.14 -26.69 -12.55
C PRO A 119 10.96 -25.83 -13.03
N ASP A 120 9.88 -25.79 -12.28
CA ASP A 120 8.70 -25.00 -12.65
C ASP A 120 8.97 -23.49 -12.50
N GLU A 121 9.70 -23.10 -11.45
CA GLU A 121 10.14 -21.71 -11.25
C GLU A 121 11.11 -21.30 -12.38
N TYR A 122 12.00 -22.19 -12.80
CA TYR A 122 12.91 -21.96 -13.91
C TYR A 122 12.17 -21.76 -15.23
N GLN A 123 11.14 -22.57 -15.54
CA GLN A 123 10.30 -22.37 -16.73
C GLN A 123 9.63 -20.99 -16.75
N LEU A 124 9.17 -20.52 -15.60
CA LEU A 124 8.63 -19.17 -15.48
C LEU A 124 9.71 -18.12 -15.77
N TYR A 125 10.92 -18.31 -15.25
CA TYR A 125 12.04 -17.40 -15.51
C TYR A 125 12.41 -17.36 -17.00
N GLU A 126 12.49 -18.50 -17.68
CA GLU A 126 12.72 -18.55 -19.13
C GLU A 126 11.65 -17.76 -19.90
N ARG A 127 10.39 -18.00 -19.58
CA ARG A 127 9.26 -17.35 -20.24
C ARG A 127 9.27 -15.82 -20.06
N LEU A 128 9.64 -15.35 -18.86
CA LEU A 128 9.71 -13.92 -18.52
C LEU A 128 11.05 -13.27 -18.88
N GLY A 129 12.00 -14.02 -19.42
CA GLY A 129 13.35 -13.54 -19.73
C GLY A 129 14.16 -13.16 -18.49
N ILE A 130 13.90 -13.81 -17.36
CA ILE A 130 14.59 -13.59 -16.10
C ILE A 130 15.86 -14.46 -16.08
N LYS A 131 17.02 -13.82 -16.11
CA LYS A 131 18.33 -14.47 -15.92
C LYS A 131 18.80 -14.36 -14.49
N SER A 132 18.46 -13.25 -13.86
CA SER A 132 18.74 -12.98 -12.45
C SER A 132 17.64 -12.07 -11.88
N VAL A 133 17.39 -12.13 -10.57
CA VAL A 133 16.37 -11.31 -9.93
C VAL A 133 16.72 -11.02 -8.47
N LEU A 134 16.45 -9.79 -8.07
CA LEU A 134 16.43 -9.37 -6.68
C LEU A 134 15.04 -8.86 -6.35
N ALA A 135 14.42 -9.38 -5.29
CA ALA A 135 13.12 -8.91 -4.84
C ALA A 135 13.07 -8.74 -3.32
N ILE A 136 12.34 -7.72 -2.88
CA ILE A 136 12.18 -7.39 -1.47
C ILE A 136 10.70 -7.26 -1.15
N PRO A 137 10.16 -8.03 -0.18
CA PRO A 137 8.83 -7.84 0.34
C PRO A 137 8.71 -6.48 1.05
N LEU A 138 7.59 -5.77 0.81
CA LEU A 138 7.37 -4.43 1.36
C LEU A 138 6.97 -4.46 2.82
N GLU A 139 6.16 -5.41 3.22
CA GLU A 139 5.82 -5.68 4.62
C GLU A 139 5.19 -7.07 4.76
N PRO A 140 5.36 -7.75 5.93
CA PRO A 140 4.79 -9.10 6.12
C PRO A 140 3.26 -9.17 6.02
N ARG A 141 2.58 -8.03 6.15
CA ARG A 141 1.10 -7.92 6.08
C ARG A 141 0.60 -7.21 4.83
N GLN A 142 1.46 -6.49 4.15
CA GLN A 142 1.13 -5.87 2.88
C GLN A 142 1.68 -6.72 1.76
N ILE A 143 0.84 -7.42 1.17
CA ILE A 143 0.99 -8.39 0.15
C ILE A 143 1.52 -7.69 -1.13
N ALA A 144 2.75 -7.19 -1.07
CA ALA A 144 3.44 -6.58 -2.19
C ALA A 144 4.95 -6.78 -2.07
N LEU A 145 5.62 -6.82 -3.20
CA LEU A 145 7.08 -6.84 -3.29
C LEU A 145 7.56 -5.88 -4.38
N ILE A 146 8.75 -5.33 -4.20
CA ILE A 146 9.51 -4.67 -5.26
C ILE A 146 10.53 -5.66 -5.83
N ALA A 147 10.64 -5.73 -7.13
CA ALA A 147 11.62 -6.59 -7.79
C ALA A 147 12.37 -5.84 -8.91
N VAL A 148 13.66 -6.18 -9.09
CA VAL A 148 14.47 -5.81 -10.23
C VAL A 148 14.86 -7.05 -11.00
N ARG A 149 14.75 -7.00 -12.32
CA ARG A 149 15.05 -8.10 -13.25
C ARG A 149 16.38 -7.85 -13.93
N ASN A 150 17.17 -8.91 -14.05
CA ASN A 150 18.44 -8.93 -14.74
C ASN A 150 19.44 -7.85 -14.28
N PRO A 151 19.59 -7.61 -12.95
CA PRO A 151 20.61 -6.67 -12.47
C PRO A 151 22.01 -7.12 -12.90
N GLN A 152 22.77 -6.20 -13.49
CA GLN A 152 24.15 -6.44 -13.91
C GLN A 152 25.16 -6.03 -12.84
N ARG A 153 24.70 -5.24 -11.84
CA ARG A 153 25.53 -4.74 -10.74
C ARG A 153 24.79 -4.91 -9.42
N TYR A 154 25.51 -5.07 -8.35
CA TYR A 154 25.05 -4.95 -6.97
C TYR A 154 23.89 -5.86 -6.57
N ILE A 155 23.73 -7.03 -7.20
CA ILE A 155 22.61 -7.95 -6.93
C ILE A 155 22.47 -8.34 -5.44
N HIS A 156 23.57 -8.33 -4.70
CA HIS A 156 23.58 -8.65 -3.27
C HIS A 156 23.33 -7.42 -2.37
N GLN A 157 23.27 -6.22 -2.95
CA GLN A 157 23.06 -4.97 -2.22
C GLN A 157 21.57 -4.69 -2.02
N THR A 158 20.96 -5.39 -1.09
CA THR A 158 19.52 -5.30 -0.82
C THR A 158 19.09 -3.97 -0.20
N SER A 159 20.03 -3.22 0.41
CA SER A 159 19.74 -2.00 1.18
C SER A 159 19.13 -0.89 0.33
N MET A 160 19.62 -0.68 -0.89
CA MET A 160 19.08 0.33 -1.81
C MET A 160 17.61 -0.01 -2.14
N LEU A 161 17.35 -1.24 -2.59
CA LEU A 161 16.01 -1.63 -2.97
C LEU A 161 15.04 -1.59 -1.78
N LYS A 162 15.55 -1.89 -0.58
CA LYS A 162 14.78 -1.78 0.68
C LYS A 162 14.37 -0.35 0.98
N LEU A 163 15.28 0.61 0.78
CA LEU A 163 14.99 2.03 0.98
C LEU A 163 14.00 2.55 -0.06
N LEU A 164 14.20 2.20 -1.32
CA LEU A 164 13.27 2.52 -2.40
C LEU A 164 11.88 1.92 -2.18
N ALA A 165 11.82 0.72 -1.58
CA ALA A 165 10.57 0.08 -1.20
C ALA A 165 9.74 0.92 -0.21
N TYR A 166 10.37 1.59 0.75
CA TYR A 166 9.65 2.50 1.67
C TYR A 166 9.05 3.70 0.96
N VAL A 167 9.76 4.28 -0.02
CA VAL A 167 9.23 5.39 -0.82
C VAL A 167 8.03 4.93 -1.66
N LEU A 168 8.12 3.74 -2.26
CA LEU A 168 7.02 3.12 -3.00
C LEU A 168 5.82 2.83 -2.12
N LEU A 169 6.05 2.35 -0.90
CA LEU A 169 4.99 2.08 0.06
C LEU A 169 4.21 3.36 0.42
N ALA A 170 4.92 4.47 0.65
CA ALA A 170 4.29 5.77 0.88
C ALA A 170 3.42 6.18 -0.31
N ALA A 171 3.96 6.15 -1.54
CA ALA A 171 3.21 6.46 -2.75
C ALA A 171 2.00 5.53 -2.97
N TYR A 172 2.13 4.25 -2.66
CA TYR A 172 1.03 3.29 -2.74
C TYR A 172 -0.08 3.57 -1.73
N ASN A 173 0.29 3.92 -0.50
CA ASN A 173 -0.68 4.29 0.54
C ASN A 173 -1.40 5.59 0.19
N ASP A 174 -0.70 6.59 -0.33
CA ASP A 174 -1.31 7.84 -0.81
C ASP A 174 -2.32 7.56 -1.93
N LYS A 175 -1.98 6.68 -2.88
CA LYS A 175 -2.91 6.25 -3.92
C LYS A 175 -4.15 5.58 -3.32
N ARG A 176 -3.97 4.63 -2.40
CA ARG A 176 -5.11 3.95 -1.76
C ARG A 176 -6.03 4.91 -1.02
N MET A 177 -5.46 5.89 -0.32
CA MET A 177 -6.24 6.94 0.35
C MET A 177 -7.00 7.78 -0.68
N ALA A 178 -6.35 8.21 -1.76
CA ALA A 178 -7.00 8.97 -2.82
C ALA A 178 -8.11 8.17 -3.52
N ASP A 179 -7.87 6.89 -3.84
CA ASP A 179 -8.85 6.00 -4.44
C ASP A 179 -10.05 5.78 -3.50
N SER A 180 -9.80 5.58 -2.20
CA SER A 180 -10.84 5.43 -1.19
C SER A 180 -11.69 6.69 -1.07
N LEU A 181 -11.06 7.87 -1.06
CA LEU A 181 -11.75 9.15 -1.04
C LEU A 181 -12.57 9.37 -2.32
N SER A 182 -12.01 9.04 -3.49
CA SER A 182 -12.72 9.21 -4.78
C SER A 182 -13.89 8.25 -4.92
N MET A 183 -13.75 7.00 -4.48
CA MET A 183 -14.83 6.02 -4.42
C MET A 183 -15.95 6.47 -3.47
N ALA A 184 -15.57 7.04 -2.33
CA ALA A 184 -16.50 7.55 -1.34
C ALA A 184 -17.30 8.77 -1.82
N ILE A 185 -16.71 9.60 -2.71
CA ILE A 185 -17.31 10.85 -3.21
C ILE A 185 -18.10 10.61 -4.51
N SER A 186 -17.90 9.51 -5.23
CA SER A 186 -18.64 9.23 -6.47
C SER A 186 -20.06 8.75 -6.17
N PRO A 187 -21.13 9.53 -6.53
CA PRO A 187 -22.51 9.16 -6.27
C PRO A 187 -22.94 7.83 -6.92
N GLU A 188 -22.29 7.44 -8.01
CA GLU A 188 -22.59 6.20 -8.73
C GLU A 188 -22.06 4.97 -8.01
N ASN A 189 -20.88 5.06 -7.42
CA ASN A 189 -20.28 3.96 -6.67
C ASN A 189 -20.97 3.73 -5.31
N ILE A 190 -21.45 4.79 -4.66
CA ILE A 190 -22.19 4.71 -3.41
C ILE A 190 -23.56 4.02 -3.64
N LYS A 191 -24.22 4.26 -4.78
CA LYS A 191 -25.48 3.63 -5.12
C LYS A 191 -25.38 2.13 -5.41
N SER A 192 -24.23 1.66 -5.84
CA SER A 192 -23.99 0.24 -6.16
C SER A 192 -23.38 -0.56 -5.00
N SER A 193 -22.91 0.10 -3.94
CA SER A 193 -22.30 -0.53 -2.77
C SER A 193 -23.32 -0.63 -1.64
N HIS A 194 -23.21 -1.67 -0.83
CA HIS A 194 -23.94 -1.80 0.43
C HIS A 194 -23.27 -1.03 1.58
N ASP A 195 -22.19 -0.31 1.29
CA ASP A 195 -21.44 0.43 2.28
C ASP A 195 -22.07 1.79 2.55
N VAL A 196 -21.92 2.25 3.79
CA VAL A 196 -22.31 3.59 4.22
C VAL A 196 -21.05 4.43 4.37
N PHE A 197 -21.01 5.58 3.71
CA PHE A 197 -19.92 6.52 3.83
C PHE A 197 -20.36 7.76 4.62
N ILE A 198 -19.56 8.14 5.63
CA ILE A 198 -19.88 9.28 6.50
C ILE A 198 -18.78 10.32 6.39
N SER A 199 -19.14 11.53 5.92
CA SER A 199 -18.27 12.69 5.90
C SER A 199 -18.44 13.49 7.18
N LEU A 200 -17.32 13.67 7.92
CA LEU A 200 -17.31 14.44 9.18
C LEU A 200 -16.65 15.83 9.03
N PHE A 201 -16.07 16.11 7.85
CA PHE A 201 -15.42 17.40 7.60
C PHE A 201 -16.38 18.37 6.91
N GLY A 202 -16.59 19.52 7.51
CA GLY A 202 -17.60 20.47 7.10
C GLY A 202 -18.96 20.11 7.70
N GLU A 203 -19.96 19.90 6.86
CA GLU A 203 -21.29 19.43 7.26
C GLU A 203 -21.30 17.90 7.35
N LEU A 204 -21.89 17.34 8.40
CA LEU A 204 -22.10 15.90 8.51
C LEU A 204 -22.99 15.40 7.37
N LYS A 205 -22.47 14.48 6.55
CA LYS A 205 -23.21 13.85 5.45
C LYS A 205 -23.06 12.35 5.51
N ILE A 206 -24.19 11.65 5.42
CA ILE A 206 -24.24 10.18 5.37
C ILE A 206 -24.64 9.76 3.95
N HIS A 207 -23.71 9.12 3.25
CA HIS A 207 -23.94 8.62 1.90
C HIS A 207 -24.33 7.14 1.98
N THR A 208 -25.46 6.80 1.39
CA THR A 208 -26.01 5.43 1.35
C THR A 208 -26.38 5.06 -0.08
N SER A 209 -26.68 3.78 -0.32
CA SER A 209 -27.22 3.30 -1.60
C SER A 209 -28.55 3.97 -1.98
N HIS A 210 -29.28 4.56 -1.02
CA HIS A 210 -30.55 5.25 -1.23
C HIS A 210 -30.41 6.76 -1.42
N GLY A 211 -29.22 7.33 -1.24
CA GLY A 211 -28.95 8.75 -1.39
C GLY A 211 -28.10 9.32 -0.27
N VAL A 212 -27.99 10.66 -0.28
CA VAL A 212 -27.23 11.43 0.72
C VAL A 212 -28.21 11.98 1.75
N LEU A 213 -27.90 11.70 3.02
CA LEU A 213 -28.60 12.26 4.17
C LEU A 213 -27.74 13.38 4.76
N PRO A 214 -28.07 14.67 4.56
CA PRO A 214 -27.32 15.78 5.14
C PRO A 214 -27.66 15.93 6.62
N GLU A 215 -26.84 16.67 7.34
CA GLU A 215 -27.04 16.96 8.78
C GLU A 215 -28.41 17.60 9.06
N SER A 216 -28.93 18.43 8.14
CA SER A 216 -30.23 19.06 8.24
C SER A 216 -31.40 18.06 8.36
N ASP A 217 -31.24 16.86 7.80
CA ASP A 217 -32.27 15.83 7.82
C ASP A 217 -32.20 14.97 9.10
N LEU A 218 -31.13 15.08 9.87
CA LEU A 218 -31.06 14.55 11.23
C LEU A 218 -31.95 15.39 12.12
N LYS A 219 -33.03 14.81 12.62
CA LYS A 219 -34.13 15.49 13.34
C LYS A 219 -33.73 16.36 14.54
N SER A 220 -32.47 16.33 14.97
CA SER A 220 -31.97 17.08 16.11
C SER A 220 -30.45 17.22 16.10
N PRO A 221 -29.89 18.40 16.41
CA PRO A 221 -28.46 18.59 16.60
C PRO A 221 -27.83 17.66 17.66
N LYS A 222 -28.63 17.19 18.62
CA LYS A 222 -28.20 16.21 19.63
C LYS A 222 -27.89 14.84 19.00
N ILE A 223 -28.65 14.45 18.00
CA ILE A 223 -28.45 13.19 17.25
C ILE A 223 -27.16 13.29 16.43
N SER A 224 -26.93 14.42 15.76
CA SER A 224 -25.70 14.67 14.99
C SER A 224 -24.45 14.58 15.88
N ARG A 225 -24.46 15.26 17.05
CA ARG A 225 -23.36 15.20 18.02
C ARG A 225 -23.12 13.80 18.56
N LEU A 226 -24.19 13.08 18.90
CA LEU A 226 -24.10 11.69 19.37
C LEU A 226 -23.46 10.78 18.33
N LEU A 227 -23.93 10.86 17.08
CA LEU A 227 -23.38 10.08 15.98
C LEU A 227 -21.90 10.39 15.75
N THR A 228 -21.53 11.66 15.67
CA THR A 228 -20.14 12.11 15.51
C THR A 228 -19.24 11.61 16.65
N PHE A 229 -19.70 11.73 17.90
CA PHE A 229 -18.95 11.23 19.05
C PHE A 229 -18.74 9.73 19.02
N MET A 230 -19.77 8.95 18.68
CA MET A 230 -19.68 7.48 18.56
C MET A 230 -18.70 7.07 17.45
N LEU A 231 -18.69 7.78 16.32
CA LEU A 231 -17.80 7.49 15.19
C LEU A 231 -16.33 7.85 15.50
N LEU A 232 -16.09 8.94 16.22
CA LEU A 232 -14.74 9.38 16.56
C LEU A 232 -14.18 8.66 17.80
N SER A 233 -15.03 7.99 18.58
CA SER A 233 -14.61 7.26 19.76
C SER A 233 -13.94 5.95 19.39
N ASN A 234 -12.67 5.78 19.80
CA ASN A 234 -11.93 4.51 19.63
C ASN A 234 -12.33 3.42 20.66
N LYS A 235 -13.31 3.69 21.52
CA LYS A 235 -13.77 2.74 22.54
C LYS A 235 -14.77 1.76 21.95
N LYS A 236 -14.61 0.47 22.25
CA LYS A 236 -15.54 -0.58 21.82
C LYS A 236 -16.91 -0.49 22.51
N ALA A 237 -16.97 0.13 23.68
CA ALA A 237 -18.19 0.36 24.41
C ALA A 237 -18.11 1.72 25.14
N LEU A 238 -19.19 2.48 25.08
CA LEU A 238 -19.37 3.76 25.74
C LEU A 238 -20.50 3.62 26.76
N SER A 239 -20.27 4.09 27.99
CA SER A 239 -21.33 4.17 28.99
C SER A 239 -22.22 5.37 28.73
N SER A 240 -23.49 5.29 29.14
CA SER A 240 -24.43 6.41 29.01
C SER A 240 -23.94 7.67 29.75
N LEU A 241 -23.22 7.47 30.86
CA LEU A 241 -22.65 8.57 31.63
C LEU A 241 -21.53 9.28 30.85
N GLU A 242 -20.60 8.53 30.24
CA GLU A 242 -19.54 9.10 29.41
C GLU A 242 -20.12 9.90 28.22
N ILE A 243 -21.16 9.38 27.60
CA ILE A 243 -21.84 10.03 26.48
C ILE A 243 -22.42 11.38 26.92
N VAL A 244 -23.14 11.42 28.05
CA VAL A 244 -23.76 12.65 28.56
C VAL A 244 -22.71 13.64 29.03
N GLN A 245 -21.66 13.18 29.71
CA GLN A 245 -20.56 14.04 30.15
C GLN A 245 -19.85 14.75 29.01
N GLU A 246 -19.64 14.06 27.89
CA GLU A 246 -18.89 14.62 26.76
C GLU A 246 -19.77 15.51 25.87
N ILE A 247 -21.03 15.12 25.65
CA ILE A 247 -21.88 15.78 24.67
C ILE A 247 -22.77 16.87 25.31
N TRP A 248 -23.25 16.65 26.55
CA TRP A 248 -24.20 17.53 27.24
C TRP A 248 -23.89 17.65 28.74
N PRO A 249 -22.73 18.17 29.12
CA PRO A 249 -22.34 18.29 30.52
C PRO A 249 -23.33 19.11 31.36
N GLU A 250 -24.01 20.07 30.75
CA GLU A 250 -25.05 20.89 31.38
C GLU A 250 -26.32 20.10 31.77
N GLU A 251 -26.55 18.95 31.21
CA GLU A 251 -27.72 18.13 31.52
C GLU A 251 -27.48 17.14 32.68
N LEU A 252 -26.27 17.07 33.23
CA LEU A 252 -25.95 16.21 34.37
C LEU A 252 -26.61 16.67 35.67
N GLU A 253 -26.97 17.94 35.76
CA GLU A 253 -27.63 18.52 36.96
C GLU A 253 -29.12 18.14 37.04
N ASP A 254 -29.71 17.64 35.97
CA ASP A 254 -31.11 17.22 35.93
C ASP A 254 -31.26 15.79 36.52
N LYS A 255 -32.21 15.61 37.43
CA LYS A 255 -32.45 14.36 38.16
C LYS A 255 -32.88 13.16 37.32
N ASP A 256 -32.96 13.31 36.00
CA ASP A 256 -33.29 12.23 35.09
C ASP A 256 -32.08 11.34 34.82
N GLU A 257 -32.28 10.02 34.93
CA GLU A 257 -31.23 9.02 34.68
C GLU A 257 -30.59 9.22 33.28
N PRO A 258 -29.28 9.47 33.21
CA PRO A 258 -28.57 9.67 31.93
C PRO A 258 -28.84 8.56 30.91
N GLY A 259 -29.04 7.33 31.38
CA GLY A 259 -29.32 6.18 30.56
C GLY A 259 -30.64 6.24 29.79
N LYS A 260 -31.67 6.90 30.31
CA LYS A 260 -32.97 7.03 29.63
C LYS A 260 -32.87 8.01 28.45
N LYS A 261 -32.18 9.14 28.66
CA LYS A 261 -31.99 10.16 27.60
C LYS A 261 -31.17 9.60 26.43
N VAL A 262 -30.06 8.93 26.72
CA VAL A 262 -29.20 8.31 25.67
C VAL A 262 -29.99 7.24 24.89
N LYS A 263 -30.73 6.35 25.59
CA LYS A 263 -31.58 5.34 24.93
C LYS A 263 -32.59 5.94 23.98
N GLN A 264 -33.25 7.04 24.37
CA GLN A 264 -34.21 7.73 23.51
C GLN A 264 -33.55 8.34 22.25
N LEU A 265 -32.34 8.87 22.38
CA LEU A 265 -31.62 9.44 21.25
C LEU A 265 -31.10 8.34 20.31
N VAL A 266 -30.56 7.25 20.83
CA VAL A 266 -30.15 6.09 20.04
C VAL A 266 -31.33 5.47 19.29
N TYR A 267 -32.51 5.41 19.91
CA TYR A 267 -33.71 4.91 19.25
C TYR A 267 -34.23 5.81 18.11
N ARG A 268 -33.88 7.10 18.13
CA ARG A 268 -34.26 8.06 17.08
C ARG A 268 -33.21 8.19 15.96
N LEU A 269 -32.03 7.64 16.18
CA LEU A 269 -30.93 7.58 15.22
C LEU A 269 -31.18 6.46 14.22
#